data_5ccf80ab9830e5821be427f2ac74cfa7
#
_entry.id   5ccf80ab9830e5821be427f2ac74cfa7
#
_cell.length_a   1.000
_cell.length_b   1.000
_cell.length_c   1.000
_cell.angle_alpha   90.00
_cell.angle_beta   90.00
_cell.angle_gamma   90.00
#
_symmetry.space_group_name_H-M   'P 1'
#
loop_
_entity.id
_entity.type
_entity.pdbx_description
1 polymer ?
#
loop_
_entity_poly.entity_id
_entity_poly.type
_entity_poly.pdbx_seq_one_letter_code
_entity_poly.pdbx_strand_id
1 'polypeptide(L)'
;FHTASVSRHYLMLDEVFLFIQAHLTEELTLERLEKEFFVSREHIAREFKRQTGQTVHRYIVKARLDRCCTLIEQGLPITEVYKTSGFGGYNHFFRAFKKEYGMTPKEYFHTTRQDARG
;
A
#
# COMPACT_ATOMS: atom_id res chain seq x y z
N PHE A 1 -14.29 -28.53 10.89
CA PHE A 1 -13.51 -28.61 9.68
C PHE A 1 -12.08 -28.17 9.95
N HIS A 2 -11.14 -29.00 9.62
CA HIS A 2 -9.74 -28.80 10.01
C HIS A 2 -9.13 -27.54 9.47
N THR A 3 -9.48 -27.16 8.26
CA THR A 3 -8.91 -25.97 7.63
C THR A 3 -9.20 -24.72 8.43
N ALA A 4 -10.41 -24.59 8.94
CA ALA A 4 -10.79 -23.43 9.74
C ALA A 4 -10.01 -23.34 11.04
N SER A 5 -9.81 -24.49 11.72
CA SER A 5 -9.04 -24.53 12.95
C SER A 5 -7.57 -24.16 12.73
N VAL A 6 -6.99 -24.68 11.65
CA VAL A 6 -5.62 -24.40 11.30
C VAL A 6 -5.46 -22.93 10.95
N SER A 7 -6.44 -22.35 10.24
CA SER A 7 -6.40 -20.96 9.82
C SER A 7 -6.39 -19.97 10.99
N ARG A 8 -6.91 -20.36 12.15
CA ARG A 8 -6.87 -19.50 13.34
C ARG A 8 -5.46 -19.24 13.82
N HIS A 9 -4.58 -20.21 13.63
CA HIS A 9 -3.19 -20.12 14.12
C HIS A 9 -2.22 -19.76 13.02
N TYR A 10 -2.67 -19.86 11.78
CA TYR A 10 -1.83 -19.58 10.62
C TYR A 10 -2.47 -18.50 9.76
N LEU A 11 -1.82 -17.36 9.72
CA LEU A 11 -2.31 -16.23 8.94
C LEU A 11 -1.93 -16.43 7.47
N MET A 12 -2.93 -16.45 6.60
CA MET A 12 -2.73 -16.57 5.16
C MET A 12 -2.43 -15.18 4.58
N LEU A 13 -1.16 -14.85 4.45
CA LEU A 13 -0.77 -13.51 3.99
C LEU A 13 -1.26 -13.19 2.59
N ASP A 14 -1.40 -14.18 1.73
CA ASP A 14 -1.94 -13.94 0.39
C ASP A 14 -3.31 -13.28 0.44
N GLU A 15 -4.15 -13.74 1.37
CA GLU A 15 -5.48 -13.17 1.56
C GLU A 15 -5.41 -11.74 2.08
N VAL A 16 -4.44 -11.47 2.97
CA VAL A 16 -4.23 -10.12 3.50
C VAL A 16 -3.79 -9.19 2.38
N PHE A 17 -2.86 -9.64 1.53
CA PHE A 17 -2.41 -8.84 0.38
C PHE A 17 -3.56 -8.52 -0.56
N LEU A 18 -4.37 -9.53 -0.88
CA LEU A 18 -5.53 -9.32 -1.77
C LEU A 18 -6.53 -8.34 -1.16
N PHE A 19 -6.78 -8.45 0.13
CA PHE A 19 -7.68 -7.54 0.81
C PHE A 19 -7.16 -6.11 0.76
N ILE A 20 -5.88 -5.92 1.03
CA ILE A 20 -5.25 -4.60 0.98
C ILE A 20 -5.37 -4.01 -0.43
N GLN A 21 -5.04 -4.79 -1.45
CA GLN A 21 -5.11 -4.33 -2.83
C GLN A 21 -6.54 -3.93 -3.24
N ALA A 22 -7.52 -4.69 -2.77
CA ALA A 22 -8.91 -4.42 -3.10
C ALA A 22 -9.47 -3.19 -2.40
N HIS A 23 -8.83 -2.74 -1.31
CA HIS A 23 -9.35 -1.66 -0.47
C HIS A 23 -8.37 -0.50 -0.30
N LEU A 24 -7.45 -0.31 -1.26
CA LEU A 24 -6.41 0.73 -1.16
C LEU A 24 -6.96 2.13 -1.00
N THR A 25 -8.12 2.42 -1.58
CA THR A 25 -8.70 3.75 -1.51
C THR A 25 -9.48 3.99 -0.22
N GLU A 26 -9.58 2.99 0.63
CA GLU A 26 -10.33 3.06 1.87
C GLU A 26 -9.38 3.12 3.07
N GLU A 27 -9.94 3.37 4.24
CA GLU A 27 -9.14 3.35 5.46
C GLU A 27 -8.68 1.93 5.73
N LEU A 28 -7.37 1.76 5.85
CA LEU A 28 -6.77 0.45 6.14
C LEU A 28 -5.96 0.55 7.42
N THR A 29 -6.45 -0.10 8.48
CA THR A 29 -5.80 -0.14 9.78
C THR A 29 -5.64 -1.58 10.23
N LEU A 30 -4.75 -1.81 11.20
CA LEU A 30 -4.62 -3.13 11.78
C LEU A 30 -5.93 -3.58 12.43
N GLU A 31 -6.69 -2.63 12.99
CA GLU A 31 -7.98 -2.95 13.58
C GLU A 31 -8.95 -3.49 12.53
N ARG A 32 -8.95 -2.89 11.35
CA ARG A 32 -9.80 -3.37 10.27
C ARG A 32 -9.39 -4.77 9.82
N LEU A 33 -8.09 -5.02 9.72
CA LEU A 33 -7.59 -6.35 9.35
C LEU A 33 -7.95 -7.39 10.41
N GLU A 34 -7.87 -7.01 11.68
CA GLU A 34 -8.25 -7.89 12.79
C GLU A 34 -9.70 -8.32 12.67
N LYS A 35 -10.59 -7.38 12.35
CA LYS A 35 -12.01 -7.69 12.18
C LYS A 35 -12.27 -8.53 10.95
N GLU A 36 -11.53 -8.28 9.89
CA GLU A 36 -11.72 -9.00 8.64
C GLU A 36 -11.26 -10.46 8.74
N PHE A 37 -10.10 -10.67 9.36
CA PHE A 37 -9.47 -11.99 9.35
C PHE A 37 -9.60 -12.76 10.66
N PHE A 38 -10.25 -12.17 11.66
CA PHE A 38 -10.49 -12.80 12.97
C PHE A 38 -9.18 -13.25 13.63
N VAL A 39 -8.15 -12.42 13.50
CA VAL A 39 -6.82 -12.65 14.05
C VAL A 39 -6.39 -11.37 14.76
N SER A 40 -5.73 -11.48 15.90
CA SER A 40 -5.33 -10.29 16.65
C SER A 40 -4.37 -9.43 15.84
N ARG A 41 -4.48 -8.10 16.04
CA ARG A 41 -3.61 -7.15 15.33
C ARG A 41 -2.13 -7.40 15.63
N GLU A 42 -1.83 -7.82 16.85
CA GLU A 42 -0.45 -8.15 17.23
C GLU A 42 0.09 -9.32 16.43
N HIS A 43 -0.74 -10.33 16.24
CA HIS A 43 -0.36 -11.49 15.45
C HIS A 43 -0.16 -11.11 13.97
N ILE A 44 -1.10 -10.33 13.43
CA ILE A 44 -1.00 -9.86 12.05
C ILE A 44 0.29 -9.07 11.85
N ALA A 45 0.57 -8.10 12.73
CA ALA A 45 1.75 -7.26 12.61
C ALA A 45 3.03 -8.09 12.68
N ARG A 46 3.09 -9.01 13.63
CA ARG A 46 4.28 -9.85 13.80
C ARG A 46 4.53 -10.76 12.61
N GLU A 47 3.49 -11.47 12.15
CA GLU A 47 3.64 -12.39 11.04
C GLU A 47 3.92 -11.66 9.73
N PHE A 48 3.29 -10.51 9.53
CA PHE A 48 3.53 -9.69 8.36
C PHE A 48 4.99 -9.25 8.30
N LYS A 49 5.49 -8.72 9.43
CA LYS A 49 6.89 -8.28 9.51
C LYS A 49 7.85 -9.44 9.33
N ARG A 50 7.55 -10.60 9.93
CA ARG A 50 8.40 -11.78 9.83
C ARG A 50 8.49 -12.28 8.39
N GLN A 51 7.37 -12.32 7.68
CA GLN A 51 7.33 -12.91 6.34
C GLN A 51 7.71 -11.94 5.23
N THR A 52 7.46 -10.63 5.39
CA THR A 52 7.72 -9.65 4.34
C THR A 52 8.91 -8.75 4.62
N GLY A 53 9.37 -8.70 5.87
CA GLY A 53 10.44 -7.80 6.26
C GLY A 53 10.01 -6.37 6.49
N GLN A 54 8.73 -6.05 6.32
CA GLN A 54 8.23 -4.69 6.49
C GLN A 54 6.93 -4.69 7.27
N THR A 55 6.58 -3.51 7.82
CA THR A 55 5.33 -3.36 8.56
C THR A 55 4.15 -3.33 7.60
N VAL A 56 2.95 -3.62 8.13
CA VAL A 56 1.72 -3.51 7.36
C VAL A 56 1.56 -2.08 6.83
N HIS A 57 1.81 -1.09 7.68
CA HIS A 57 1.67 0.31 7.29
C HIS A 57 2.58 0.65 6.11
N ARG A 58 3.84 0.26 6.18
CA ARG A 58 4.78 0.53 5.10
C ARG A 58 4.36 -0.15 3.80
N TYR A 59 3.87 -1.38 3.89
CA TYR A 59 3.38 -2.09 2.73
C TYR A 59 2.22 -1.35 2.08
N ILE A 60 1.27 -0.88 2.90
CA ILE A 60 0.11 -0.15 2.39
C ILE A 60 0.54 1.15 1.70
N VAL A 61 1.43 1.91 2.33
CA VAL A 61 1.94 3.16 1.74
C VAL A 61 2.60 2.87 0.40
N LYS A 62 3.45 1.85 0.35
CA LYS A 62 4.14 1.49 -0.90
C LYS A 62 3.15 1.07 -1.99
N ALA A 63 2.14 0.29 -1.63
CA ALA A 63 1.11 -0.14 -2.58
C ALA A 63 0.32 1.07 -3.12
N ARG A 64 0.02 2.03 -2.26
CA ARG A 64 -0.65 3.26 -2.68
C ARG A 64 0.22 4.09 -3.61
N LEU A 65 1.51 4.17 -3.32
CA LEU A 65 2.45 4.89 -4.19
C LEU A 65 2.58 4.21 -5.55
N ASP A 66 2.65 2.88 -5.56
CA ASP A 66 2.71 2.13 -6.82
C ASP A 66 1.47 2.41 -7.68
N ARG A 67 0.30 2.47 -7.04
CA ARG A 67 -0.93 2.81 -7.74
C ARG A 67 -0.87 4.23 -8.31
N CYS A 68 -0.35 5.19 -7.53
CA CYS A 68 -0.18 6.55 -8.01
C CYS A 68 0.72 6.59 -9.24
N CYS A 69 1.84 5.89 -9.20
CA CYS A 69 2.77 5.86 -10.33
C CYS A 69 2.10 5.31 -11.58
N THR A 70 1.36 4.22 -11.44
CA THR A 70 0.63 3.63 -12.56
C THR A 70 -0.36 4.63 -13.15
N LEU A 71 -1.13 5.31 -12.30
CA LEU A 71 -2.12 6.27 -12.76
C LEU A 71 -1.48 7.47 -13.45
N ILE A 72 -0.36 7.97 -12.93
CA ILE A 72 0.36 9.07 -13.56
C ILE A 72 0.87 8.65 -14.93
N GLU A 73 1.40 7.44 -15.04
CA GLU A 73 1.87 6.91 -16.32
C GLU A 73 0.73 6.77 -17.33
N GLN A 74 -0.49 6.56 -16.83
CA GLN A 74 -1.68 6.48 -17.65
C GLN A 74 -2.27 7.85 -18.01
N GLY A 75 -1.67 8.92 -17.50
CA GLY A 75 -2.06 10.28 -17.88
C GLY A 75 -2.79 11.08 -16.82
N LEU A 76 -3.02 10.53 -15.63
CA LEU A 76 -3.65 11.31 -14.57
C LEU A 76 -2.68 12.39 -14.06
N PRO A 77 -3.20 13.60 -13.77
CA PRO A 77 -2.35 14.67 -13.22
C PRO A 77 -1.79 14.28 -11.85
N ILE A 78 -0.54 14.64 -11.62
CA ILE A 78 0.14 14.36 -10.36
C ILE A 78 -0.66 14.90 -9.16
N THR A 79 -1.30 16.06 -9.34
CA THR A 79 -2.05 16.72 -8.28
C THR A 79 -3.39 16.06 -7.97
N GLU A 80 -3.81 15.07 -8.77
CA GLU A 80 -5.12 14.43 -8.63
C GLU A 80 -5.04 12.97 -8.19
N VAL A 81 -3.89 12.33 -8.35
CA VAL A 81 -3.80 10.88 -8.11
C VAL A 81 -4.06 10.47 -6.67
N TYR A 82 -3.80 11.36 -5.70
CA TYR A 82 -4.04 11.00 -4.31
C TYR A 82 -5.51 10.68 -4.05
N LYS A 83 -6.42 11.26 -4.82
CA LYS A 83 -7.86 11.07 -4.63
C LYS A 83 -8.31 9.64 -4.89
N THR A 84 -7.61 8.94 -5.76
CA THR A 84 -7.98 7.59 -6.15
C THR A 84 -6.98 6.53 -5.70
N SER A 85 -6.07 6.91 -4.81
CA SER A 85 -5.00 6.03 -4.36
C SER A 85 -4.96 5.82 -2.85
N GLY A 86 -5.91 6.40 -2.11
CA GLY A 86 -6.02 6.16 -0.68
C GLY A 86 -5.29 7.11 0.23
N PHE A 87 -4.55 8.09 -0.31
CA PHE A 87 -3.92 9.11 0.52
C PHE A 87 -4.96 10.15 0.97
N GLY A 88 -4.80 10.64 2.21
CA GLY A 88 -5.75 11.58 2.77
C GLY A 88 -5.69 12.98 2.20
N GLY A 89 -4.66 13.28 1.43
CA GLY A 89 -4.51 14.59 0.79
C GLY A 89 -3.24 14.64 0.00
N TYR A 90 -3.09 15.68 -0.81
CA TYR A 90 -1.91 15.82 -1.65
C TYR A 90 -0.61 15.85 -0.82
N ASN A 91 -0.63 16.54 0.32
CA ASN A 91 0.57 16.62 1.16
C ASN A 91 1.01 15.27 1.71
N HIS A 92 0.06 14.40 2.02
CA HIS A 92 0.38 13.04 2.46
C HIS A 92 1.06 12.27 1.35
N PHE A 93 0.52 12.34 0.15
CA PHE A 93 1.10 11.70 -1.02
C PHE A 93 2.51 12.24 -1.29
N PHE A 94 2.66 13.56 -1.29
CA PHE A 94 3.94 14.22 -1.57
C PHE A 94 5.03 13.76 -0.60
N ARG A 95 4.73 13.78 0.69
CA ARG A 95 5.71 13.37 1.70
C ARG A 95 6.06 11.89 1.61
N ALA A 96 5.07 11.06 1.40
CA ALA A 96 5.28 9.61 1.26
C ALA A 96 6.14 9.33 0.03
N PHE A 97 5.84 10.01 -1.09
CA PHE A 97 6.58 9.83 -2.32
C PHE A 97 8.04 10.24 -2.16
N LYS A 98 8.28 11.42 -1.60
CA LYS A 98 9.64 11.92 -1.40
C LYS A 98 10.44 11.01 -0.49
N LYS A 99 9.81 10.50 0.57
CA LYS A 99 10.46 9.59 1.49
C LYS A 99 10.85 8.27 0.81
N GLU A 100 9.98 7.76 -0.04
CA GLU A 100 10.20 6.47 -0.69
C GLU A 100 11.19 6.56 -1.85
N TYR A 101 11.08 7.61 -2.67
CA TYR A 101 11.85 7.72 -3.91
C TYR A 101 12.99 8.74 -3.85
N GLY A 102 13.09 9.51 -2.77
CA GLY A 102 14.19 10.47 -2.61
C GLY A 102 14.05 11.75 -3.41
N MET A 103 12.96 11.92 -4.15
CA MET A 103 12.71 13.13 -4.93
C MET A 103 11.21 13.37 -4.99
N THR A 104 10.82 14.58 -5.43
CA THR A 104 9.39 14.91 -5.54
C THR A 104 8.75 14.16 -6.69
N PRO A 105 7.42 13.99 -6.67
CA PRO A 105 6.73 13.35 -7.78
C PRO A 105 7.01 14.02 -9.11
N LYS A 106 6.99 15.36 -9.12
CA LYS A 106 7.23 16.13 -10.32
C LYS A 106 8.62 15.87 -10.89
N GLU A 107 9.63 15.90 -10.01
CA GLU A 107 11.02 15.63 -10.42
C GLU A 107 11.16 14.22 -10.96
N TYR A 108 10.57 13.25 -10.27
CA TYR A 108 10.67 11.84 -10.65
C TYR A 108 10.08 11.60 -12.05
N PHE A 109 8.87 12.09 -12.29
CA PHE A 109 8.21 11.83 -13.56
C PHE A 109 8.76 12.67 -14.70
N HIS A 110 9.30 13.83 -14.39
CA HIS A 110 9.98 14.63 -15.40
C HIS A 110 11.23 13.89 -15.91
N THR A 111 12.04 13.39 -14.98
CA THR A 111 13.26 12.65 -15.33
C THR A 111 12.93 11.38 -16.11
N THR A 112 11.92 10.63 -15.66
CA THR A 112 11.51 9.40 -16.31
C THR A 112 11.04 9.66 -17.74
N ARG A 113 10.27 10.74 -17.95
CA ARG A 113 9.80 11.09 -19.30
C ARG A 113 10.94 11.47 -20.21
N GLN A 114 11.93 12.17 -19.69
CA GLN A 114 13.10 12.53 -20.50
C GLN A 114 13.90 11.29 -20.89
N ASP A 115 14.06 10.37 -19.96
CA ASP A 115 14.76 9.11 -20.24
C ASP A 115 14.02 8.31 -21.31
N ALA A 116 12.70 8.28 -21.25
CA ALA A 116 11.88 7.56 -22.21
C ALA A 116 11.99 8.17 -23.62
N ARG A 117 12.19 9.47 -23.70
CA ARG A 117 12.35 10.17 -24.97
C ARG A 117 13.76 10.05 -25.54
N GLY A 118 14.70 9.92 -24.64
CA GLY A 118 16.10 9.82 -24.99
C GLY A 118 16.49 8.46 -25.50
#